data_32894a17c4b60baa2c345833cb71f6a9
#
_entry.id   32894a17c4b60baa2c345833cb71f6a9
#
_cell.length_a   1.000
_cell.length_b   1.000
_cell.length_c   1.000
_cell.angle_alpha   90.00
_cell.angle_beta   90.00
_cell.angle_gamma   90.00
#
_symmetry.space_group_name_H-M   'P 1'
#
loop_
_entity.id
_entity.type
_entity.pdbx_description
1 polymer ?
#
loop_
_entity_poly.entity_id
_entity_poly.type
_entity_poly.pdbx_seq_one_letter_code
_entity_poly.pdbx_strand_id
1 'polypeptide(L)'
;MAHMVETMAYAGKVPWHGLGNKVDGNLTPDEMLVAAGLDWTVSKRPLYYADKPNTWDLNDPRGEASMLKADKHYAIVRDTDNRVLSHCGEAFVPFQNQETMSFFKKFTDAGHMEMDTAGSLSDGERVWGLAKIKKGFKLAGGDEIEGYLLMANSHKVGSAMTIMFTPIRVVCNNTITLALNQEGMTGKFRVLHLQMFDDEIMRSAEQALGISGEQMKQFQEQSEFLASKRAKQDQIDNYIAEMLQPKLLIDRAKADSLEQPPIHEQFTNTSELVRQAIDLSPGANLQSAKGTWWGA
;
A
#
# COMPACT_ATOMS: atom_id res chain seq x y z
N MET A 1 4.24 7.49 14.69
CA MET A 1 2.77 7.47 14.50
C MET A 1 2.43 6.42 13.46
N ALA A 2 1.43 5.58 13.72
CA ALA A 2 1.13 4.41 12.86
C ALA A 2 0.64 4.76 11.45
N HIS A 3 0.04 5.93 11.23
CA HIS A 3 -0.49 6.32 9.92
C HIS A 3 0.57 6.79 8.93
N MET A 4 1.65 7.44 9.38
CA MET A 4 2.76 8.01 8.59
C MET A 4 2.32 8.91 7.42
N VAL A 5 1.09 9.41 7.44
CA VAL A 5 0.55 10.29 6.39
C VAL A 5 1.19 11.66 6.50
N GLU A 6 1.76 12.15 5.40
CA GLU A 6 2.23 13.53 5.24
C GLU A 6 1.12 14.39 4.66
N THR A 7 0.63 14.03 3.48
CA THR A 7 -0.49 14.69 2.82
C THR A 7 -1.44 13.67 2.21
N MET A 8 -2.71 13.98 2.11
CA MET A 8 -3.67 13.16 1.36
C MET A 8 -4.96 13.93 1.02
N ALA A 9 -5.65 13.46 0.00
CA ALA A 9 -7.05 13.77 -0.27
C ALA A 9 -7.89 12.50 -0.30
N TYR A 10 -9.18 12.63 0.02
CA TYR A 10 -10.11 11.51 -0.01
C TYR A 10 -11.51 11.94 -0.44
N ALA A 11 -12.17 11.09 -1.24
CA ALA A 11 -13.59 11.17 -1.53
C ALA A 11 -14.38 10.27 -0.55
N GLY A 12 -15.64 10.59 -0.31
CA GLY A 12 -16.54 9.74 0.48
C GLY A 12 -16.26 9.71 1.98
N LYS A 13 -16.04 8.52 2.56
CA LYS A 13 -15.92 8.32 4.01
C LYS A 13 -14.61 8.90 4.55
N VAL A 14 -14.71 9.60 5.69
CA VAL A 14 -13.54 10.13 6.41
C VAL A 14 -12.64 8.97 6.86
N PRO A 15 -11.32 9.02 6.59
CA PRO A 15 -10.38 8.04 7.14
C PRO A 15 -10.41 7.99 8.67
N TRP A 16 -10.11 6.83 9.24
CA TRP A 16 -10.16 6.60 10.70
C TRP A 16 -9.28 7.55 11.52
N HIS A 17 -8.18 8.04 10.93
CA HIS A 17 -7.26 8.97 11.58
C HIS A 17 -7.65 10.45 11.42
N GLY A 18 -8.70 10.76 10.66
CA GLY A 18 -9.22 12.12 10.47
C GLY A 18 -8.33 13.07 9.67
N LEU A 19 -7.25 12.59 9.06
CA LEU A 19 -6.33 13.40 8.28
C LEU A 19 -6.73 13.47 6.81
N GLY A 20 -6.26 14.53 6.14
CA GLY A 20 -6.43 14.73 4.71
C GLY A 20 -7.54 15.70 4.34
N ASN A 21 -7.52 16.11 3.08
CA ASN A 21 -8.49 17.01 2.50
C ASN A 21 -9.68 16.22 1.94
N LYS A 22 -10.88 16.51 2.42
CA LYS A 22 -12.10 15.96 1.82
C LYS A 22 -12.35 16.65 0.50
N VAL A 23 -12.57 15.86 -0.55
CA VAL A 23 -12.90 16.35 -1.89
C VAL A 23 -14.25 15.82 -2.36
N ASP A 24 -14.83 16.48 -3.34
CA ASP A 24 -16.01 15.99 -4.02
C ASP A 24 -15.66 14.73 -4.83
N GLY A 25 -16.65 13.85 -5.04
CA GLY A 25 -16.49 12.70 -5.94
C GLY A 25 -16.29 13.15 -7.39
N ASN A 26 -15.79 12.23 -8.22
CA ASN A 26 -15.54 12.42 -9.66
C ASN A 26 -14.40 13.36 -10.04
N LEU A 27 -13.41 13.58 -9.16
CA LEU A 27 -12.19 14.25 -9.56
C LEU A 27 -11.43 13.44 -10.62
N THR A 28 -10.84 14.15 -11.58
CA THR A 28 -9.84 13.57 -12.48
C THR A 28 -8.58 13.18 -11.69
N PRO A 29 -7.73 12.29 -12.21
CA PRO A 29 -6.46 11.97 -11.56
C PRO A 29 -5.56 13.19 -11.32
N ASP A 30 -5.55 14.15 -12.24
CA ASP A 30 -4.77 15.39 -12.09
C ASP A 30 -5.33 16.29 -10.98
N GLU A 31 -6.65 16.43 -10.88
CA GLU A 31 -7.29 17.17 -9.79
C GLU A 31 -7.07 16.50 -8.44
N MET A 32 -7.15 15.17 -8.39
CA MET A 32 -6.88 14.40 -7.16
C MET A 32 -5.40 14.53 -6.74
N LEU A 33 -4.47 14.53 -7.69
CA LEU A 33 -3.04 14.75 -7.44
C LEU A 33 -2.80 16.09 -6.75
N VAL A 34 -3.37 17.17 -7.29
CA VAL A 34 -3.28 18.53 -6.71
C VAL A 34 -3.94 18.58 -5.33
N ALA A 35 -5.16 18.05 -5.20
CA ALA A 35 -5.90 18.05 -3.95
C ALA A 35 -5.18 17.28 -2.82
N ALA A 36 -4.41 16.24 -3.19
CA ALA A 36 -3.60 15.45 -2.28
C ALA A 36 -2.23 16.07 -1.97
N GLY A 37 -1.89 17.23 -2.58
CA GLY A 37 -0.59 17.87 -2.41
C GLY A 37 0.56 17.06 -3.00
N LEU A 38 0.34 16.41 -4.13
CA LEU A 38 1.32 15.55 -4.82
C LEU A 38 1.88 16.16 -6.11
N ASP A 39 1.59 17.43 -6.38
CA ASP A 39 1.97 18.19 -7.58
C ASP A 39 3.44 18.66 -7.57
N TRP A 40 4.28 17.96 -6.83
CA TRP A 40 5.72 18.15 -6.78
C TRP A 40 6.46 17.10 -7.63
N THR A 41 7.66 17.51 -8.07
CA THR A 41 8.58 16.65 -8.84
C THR A 41 9.77 16.22 -8.01
N VAL A 42 10.46 15.19 -8.50
CA VAL A 42 11.73 14.74 -7.93
C VAL A 42 12.83 14.82 -8.96
N SER A 43 14.00 15.27 -8.53
CA SER A 43 15.21 15.31 -9.33
C SER A 43 16.33 14.45 -8.74
N LYS A 44 17.18 13.95 -9.64
CA LYS A 44 18.35 13.17 -9.29
C LYS A 44 19.55 14.11 -9.24
N ARG A 45 20.10 14.36 -8.04
CA ARG A 45 21.20 15.31 -7.83
C ARG A 45 22.47 14.58 -7.37
N PRO A 46 23.66 14.93 -7.89
CA PRO A 46 24.92 14.28 -7.50
C PRO A 46 25.20 14.48 -6.01
N LEU A 47 25.75 13.46 -5.38
CA LEU A 47 26.22 13.53 -4.00
C LEU A 47 27.70 13.98 -3.98
N TYR A 48 28.06 14.69 -2.93
CA TYR A 48 29.42 15.14 -2.65
C TYR A 48 29.78 14.77 -1.21
N TYR A 49 31.07 14.54 -0.98
CA TYR A 49 31.63 14.29 0.35
C TYR A 49 32.86 15.15 0.59
N ALA A 50 33.17 15.44 1.85
CA ALA A 50 34.38 16.18 2.21
C ALA A 50 35.62 15.28 2.05
N ASP A 51 36.71 15.80 1.46
CA ASP A 51 37.94 15.07 1.26
C ASP A 51 38.68 14.70 2.56
N LYS A 52 38.40 15.44 3.65
CA LYS A 52 39.00 15.23 4.97
C LYS A 52 37.88 15.01 6.03
N PRO A 53 37.75 13.80 6.56
CA PRO A 53 36.87 13.60 7.72
C PRO A 53 37.43 14.37 8.91
N ASN A 54 36.59 15.04 9.66
CA ASN A 54 36.90 15.86 10.85
C ASN A 54 37.40 17.31 10.64
N THR A 55 37.34 17.86 9.44
CA THR A 55 37.62 19.29 9.22
C THR A 55 36.39 20.20 9.32
N TRP A 56 35.23 19.67 9.65
CA TRP A 56 34.03 20.44 9.96
C TRP A 56 34.07 20.97 11.39
N ASP A 57 35.03 21.81 11.69
CA ASP A 57 34.92 22.70 12.83
C ASP A 57 34.09 23.91 12.38
N LEU A 58 32.82 23.95 12.81
CA LEU A 58 31.95 25.11 12.57
C LEU A 58 32.54 26.42 13.09
N ASN A 59 33.57 26.35 13.92
CA ASN A 59 34.28 27.48 14.51
C ASN A 59 35.59 27.82 13.76
N ASP A 60 36.02 27.02 12.78
CA ASP A 60 37.16 27.37 11.93
C ASP A 60 36.70 27.85 10.54
N PRO A 61 36.57 29.18 10.33
CA PRO A 61 36.17 29.75 9.05
C PRO A 61 37.23 29.58 7.94
N ARG A 62 38.39 28.95 8.22
CA ARG A 62 39.48 28.72 7.30
C ARG A 62 39.63 27.25 6.88
N GLY A 63 38.75 26.38 7.38
CA GLY A 63 38.71 24.98 6.99
C GLY A 63 38.14 24.82 5.59
N GLU A 64 38.93 25.04 4.55
CA GLU A 64 38.61 24.71 3.15
C GLU A 64 38.58 23.20 2.97
N ALA A 65 37.48 22.54 3.41
CA ALA A 65 37.22 21.19 3.00
C ALA A 65 36.82 21.20 1.53
N SER A 66 37.62 20.63 0.67
CA SER A 66 37.22 20.46 -0.72
C SER A 66 36.14 19.38 -0.80
N MET A 67 35.06 19.69 -1.55
CA MET A 67 33.95 18.77 -1.77
C MET A 67 34.25 17.92 -3.02
N LEU A 68 34.40 16.64 -2.81
CA LEU A 68 34.62 15.68 -3.89
C LEU A 68 33.26 15.06 -4.30
N LYS A 69 33.05 14.97 -5.60
CA LYS A 69 31.83 14.31 -6.13
C LYS A 69 31.94 12.80 -5.88
N ALA A 70 30.90 12.23 -5.28
CA ALA A 70 30.77 10.78 -5.15
C ALA A 70 30.36 10.19 -6.51
N ASP A 71 31.29 9.45 -7.13
CA ASP A 71 31.05 8.88 -8.45
C ASP A 71 29.87 7.90 -8.41
N LYS A 72 28.92 8.04 -9.38
CA LYS A 72 27.73 7.21 -9.53
C LYS A 72 26.77 7.18 -8.32
N HIS A 73 26.91 8.12 -7.38
CA HIS A 73 26.01 8.29 -6.25
C HIS A 73 25.22 9.58 -6.34
N TYR A 74 23.90 9.47 -6.12
CA TYR A 74 22.96 10.57 -6.27
C TYR A 74 21.96 10.59 -5.13
N ALA A 75 21.44 11.77 -4.82
CA ALA A 75 20.26 11.98 -4.00
C ALA A 75 19.01 12.09 -4.89
N ILE A 76 17.93 11.48 -4.47
CA ILE A 76 16.59 11.79 -4.98
C ILE A 76 16.03 12.92 -4.12
N VAL A 77 15.79 14.05 -4.74
CA VAL A 77 15.41 15.28 -4.03
C VAL A 77 14.05 15.74 -4.52
N ARG A 78 13.15 16.05 -3.59
CA ARG A 78 11.88 16.71 -3.87
C ARG A 78 12.18 18.19 -4.19
N ASP A 79 11.73 18.64 -5.36
CA ASP A 79 12.14 19.94 -5.89
C ASP A 79 11.48 21.13 -5.20
N THR A 80 10.32 20.94 -4.56
CA THR A 80 9.57 22.01 -3.89
C THR A 80 10.22 22.52 -2.60
N ASP A 81 10.87 21.65 -1.83
CA ASP A 81 11.46 21.98 -0.52
C ASP A 81 12.93 21.53 -0.38
N ASN A 82 13.52 21.01 -1.45
CA ASN A 82 14.88 20.45 -1.48
C ASN A 82 15.09 19.28 -0.49
N ARG A 83 14.03 18.61 -0.10
CA ARG A 83 14.12 17.45 0.80
C ARG A 83 14.75 16.26 0.09
N VAL A 84 15.75 15.66 0.71
CA VAL A 84 16.33 14.39 0.26
C VAL A 84 15.41 13.26 0.69
N LEU A 85 14.79 12.57 -0.28
CA LEU A 85 13.91 11.43 -0.03
C LEU A 85 14.69 10.11 0.05
N SER A 86 15.75 9.97 -0.73
CA SER A 86 16.57 8.77 -0.79
C SER A 86 17.93 9.05 -1.44
N HIS A 87 18.80 8.08 -1.42
CA HIS A 87 20.02 8.06 -2.24
C HIS A 87 19.98 6.86 -3.18
N CYS A 88 20.59 7.01 -4.36
CA CYS A 88 20.53 6.00 -5.41
C CYS A 88 21.81 5.91 -6.23
N GLY A 89 21.93 4.83 -6.99
CA GLY A 89 22.96 4.66 -8.03
C GLY A 89 22.60 5.31 -9.37
N GLU A 90 23.48 5.15 -10.34
CA GLU A 90 23.35 5.74 -11.68
C GLU A 90 22.11 5.21 -12.44
N ALA A 91 21.82 3.92 -12.33
CA ALA A 91 20.74 3.27 -13.07
C ALA A 91 19.32 3.59 -12.58
N PHE A 92 19.16 4.20 -11.39
CA PHE A 92 17.85 4.51 -10.87
C PHE A 92 17.19 5.65 -11.66
N VAL A 93 15.95 5.43 -12.13
CA VAL A 93 15.12 6.43 -12.82
C VAL A 93 13.91 6.73 -11.93
N PRO A 94 13.81 7.94 -11.36
CA PRO A 94 12.65 8.30 -10.55
C PRO A 94 11.40 8.47 -11.43
N PHE A 95 10.29 7.87 -11.03
CA PHE A 95 8.99 8.10 -11.65
C PHE A 95 8.34 9.33 -11.02
N GLN A 96 7.82 10.24 -11.85
CA GLN A 96 7.15 11.45 -11.39
C GLN A 96 5.73 11.12 -10.90
N ASN A 97 5.26 11.84 -9.90
CA ASN A 97 3.91 11.64 -9.35
C ASN A 97 2.84 11.79 -10.42
N GLN A 98 2.95 12.81 -11.26
CA GLN A 98 2.00 13.06 -12.33
C GLN A 98 1.99 11.94 -13.39
N GLU A 99 3.16 11.45 -13.77
CA GLU A 99 3.27 10.32 -14.73
C GLU A 99 2.55 9.08 -14.18
N THR A 100 2.81 8.74 -12.92
CA THR A 100 2.21 7.56 -12.29
C THR A 100 0.70 7.72 -12.07
N MET A 101 0.22 8.90 -11.70
CA MET A 101 -1.22 9.19 -11.54
C MET A 101 -1.97 9.20 -12.87
N SER A 102 -1.31 9.57 -13.98
CA SER A 102 -1.91 9.56 -15.31
C SER A 102 -2.40 8.18 -15.75
N PHE A 103 -1.86 7.10 -15.14
CA PHE A 103 -2.32 5.72 -15.34
C PHE A 103 -3.82 5.54 -15.10
N PHE A 104 -4.42 6.26 -14.16
CA PHE A 104 -5.84 6.15 -13.87
C PHE A 104 -6.73 6.83 -14.92
N LYS A 105 -6.19 7.77 -15.71
CA LYS A 105 -6.98 8.63 -16.60
C LYS A 105 -7.85 7.84 -17.57
N LYS A 106 -7.30 6.81 -18.19
CA LYS A 106 -8.04 5.96 -19.13
C LYS A 106 -9.27 5.30 -18.50
N PHE A 107 -9.17 4.89 -17.23
CA PHE A 107 -10.25 4.19 -16.52
C PHE A 107 -11.30 5.14 -15.98
N THR A 108 -10.88 6.32 -15.53
CA THR A 108 -11.79 7.37 -15.08
C THR A 108 -12.54 8.00 -16.23
N ASP A 109 -11.86 8.28 -17.36
CA ASP A 109 -12.47 8.83 -18.58
C ASP A 109 -13.48 7.83 -19.20
N ALA A 110 -13.19 6.54 -19.15
CA ALA A 110 -14.12 5.49 -19.56
C ALA A 110 -15.30 5.28 -18.60
N GLY A 111 -15.30 5.97 -17.45
CA GLY A 111 -16.36 5.86 -16.46
C GLY A 111 -16.38 4.56 -15.65
N HIS A 112 -15.34 3.73 -15.75
CA HIS A 112 -15.23 2.46 -15.04
C HIS A 112 -14.82 2.60 -13.58
N MET A 113 -14.07 3.66 -13.28
CA MET A 113 -13.53 3.94 -11.94
C MET A 113 -13.72 5.42 -11.59
N GLU A 114 -13.58 5.73 -10.32
CA GLU A 114 -13.52 7.09 -9.78
C GLU A 114 -12.38 7.19 -8.78
N MET A 115 -11.68 8.32 -8.71
CA MET A 115 -10.63 8.53 -7.73
C MET A 115 -11.23 8.54 -6.33
N ASP A 116 -10.64 7.75 -5.41
CA ASP A 116 -11.12 7.65 -4.03
C ASP A 116 -10.14 8.28 -3.03
N THR A 117 -8.86 7.91 -3.06
CA THR A 117 -7.83 8.52 -2.22
C THR A 117 -6.52 8.69 -2.98
N ALA A 118 -5.74 9.66 -2.58
CA ALA A 118 -4.34 9.79 -2.96
C ALA A 118 -3.57 10.48 -1.84
N GLY A 119 -2.25 10.24 -1.75
CA GLY A 119 -1.45 10.91 -0.73
C GLY A 119 0.01 10.46 -0.71
N SER A 120 0.75 10.98 0.27
CA SER A 120 2.15 10.65 0.54
C SER A 120 2.35 10.17 1.97
N LEU A 121 3.33 9.29 2.14
CA LEU A 121 3.75 8.70 3.40
C LEU A 121 5.23 8.97 3.64
N SER A 122 5.62 8.99 4.92
CA SER A 122 7.02 9.10 5.32
C SER A 122 7.71 10.28 4.63
N ASP A 123 7.09 11.46 4.73
CA ASP A 123 7.62 12.71 4.20
C ASP A 123 7.89 12.69 2.67
N GLY A 124 7.04 12.01 1.91
CA GLY A 124 7.14 11.92 0.45
C GLY A 124 7.93 10.72 -0.06
N GLU A 125 8.50 9.85 0.80
CA GLU A 125 9.22 8.66 0.34
C GLU A 125 8.33 7.69 -0.45
N ARG A 126 7.03 7.65 -0.13
CA ARG A 126 6.04 6.81 -0.84
C ARG A 126 4.79 7.61 -1.17
N VAL A 127 4.33 7.46 -2.39
CA VAL A 127 3.11 8.07 -2.93
C VAL A 127 2.15 6.98 -3.35
N TRP A 128 0.85 7.20 -3.15
CA TRP A 128 -0.19 6.30 -3.65
C TRP A 128 -1.32 7.06 -4.33
N GLY A 129 -1.96 6.39 -5.28
CA GLY A 129 -3.26 6.73 -5.82
C GLY A 129 -4.17 5.50 -5.73
N LEU A 130 -5.43 5.71 -5.39
CA LEU A 130 -6.46 4.68 -5.28
C LEU A 130 -7.69 5.11 -6.05
N ALA A 131 -8.11 4.28 -7.01
CA ALA A 131 -9.37 4.46 -7.72
C ALA A 131 -10.36 3.35 -7.33
N LYS A 132 -11.59 3.74 -7.03
CA LYS A 132 -12.69 2.83 -6.72
C LYS A 132 -13.32 2.32 -8.01
N ILE A 133 -13.53 1.01 -8.10
CA ILE A 133 -14.24 0.38 -9.20
C ILE A 133 -15.74 0.57 -9.01
N LYS A 134 -16.44 1.14 -10.01
CA LYS A 134 -17.88 1.46 -9.90
C LYS A 134 -18.79 0.26 -9.80
N LYS A 135 -18.34 -0.92 -10.26
CA LYS A 135 -19.09 -2.17 -10.16
C LYS A 135 -18.59 -3.00 -8.98
N GLY A 136 -19.09 -2.71 -7.79
CA GLY A 136 -18.98 -3.59 -6.63
C GLY A 136 -19.97 -4.77 -6.72
N PHE A 137 -19.93 -5.65 -5.73
CA PHE A 137 -20.91 -6.73 -5.57
C PHE A 137 -21.43 -6.77 -4.13
N LYS A 138 -22.55 -7.51 -3.94
CA LYS A 138 -23.15 -7.65 -2.62
C LYS A 138 -23.17 -9.10 -2.20
N LEU A 139 -22.71 -9.36 -0.98
CA LEU A 139 -22.87 -10.66 -0.32
C LEU A 139 -24.24 -10.78 0.33
N ALA A 140 -24.57 -11.98 0.80
CA ALA A 140 -25.80 -12.26 1.51
C ALA A 140 -25.97 -11.31 2.71
N GLY A 141 -27.19 -10.78 2.88
CA GLY A 141 -27.48 -9.81 3.95
C GLY A 141 -27.18 -8.35 3.61
N GLY A 142 -26.77 -8.06 2.34
CA GLY A 142 -26.58 -6.69 1.86
C GLY A 142 -25.19 -6.12 2.15
N ASP A 143 -24.23 -6.95 2.51
CA ASP A 143 -22.82 -6.57 2.68
C ASP A 143 -22.24 -6.14 1.32
N GLU A 144 -21.92 -4.86 1.20
CA GLU A 144 -21.48 -4.26 -0.06
C GLU A 144 -19.94 -4.25 -0.11
N ILE A 145 -19.41 -4.99 -1.07
CA ILE A 145 -17.99 -5.16 -1.27
C ILE A 145 -17.51 -4.24 -2.38
N GLU A 146 -16.57 -3.39 -2.04
CA GLU A 146 -15.93 -2.45 -2.94
C GLU A 146 -14.57 -2.97 -3.38
N GLY A 147 -14.23 -2.77 -4.65
CA GLY A 147 -12.89 -3.06 -5.17
C GLY A 147 -12.18 -1.78 -5.57
N TYR A 148 -10.87 -1.81 -5.48
CA TYR A 148 -10.03 -0.66 -5.79
C TYR A 148 -8.87 -1.07 -6.68
N LEU A 149 -8.43 -0.14 -7.51
CA LEU A 149 -7.15 -0.20 -8.19
C LEU A 149 -6.17 0.71 -7.42
N LEU A 150 -5.13 0.10 -6.88
CA LEU A 150 -4.05 0.78 -6.17
C LEU A 150 -2.85 0.96 -7.09
N MET A 151 -2.31 2.17 -7.16
CA MET A 151 -0.97 2.47 -7.61
C MET A 151 -0.15 2.96 -6.40
N ALA A 152 1.01 2.35 -6.17
CA ALA A 152 1.94 2.73 -5.11
C ALA A 152 3.33 2.93 -5.72
N ASN A 153 3.84 4.15 -5.68
CA ASN A 153 5.17 4.51 -6.12
C ASN A 153 6.08 4.81 -4.92
N SER A 154 7.36 4.46 -5.02
CA SER A 154 8.35 4.79 -3.99
C SER A 154 9.50 5.57 -4.59
N HIS A 155 9.80 6.72 -4.02
CA HIS A 155 11.01 7.48 -4.35
C HIS A 155 12.25 6.95 -3.62
N LYS A 156 12.08 5.87 -2.84
CA LYS A 156 13.15 5.17 -2.13
C LYS A 156 13.64 3.97 -2.91
N VAL A 157 14.96 3.81 -2.98
CA VAL A 157 15.60 2.65 -3.61
C VAL A 157 15.23 1.35 -2.90
N GLY A 158 15.13 0.27 -3.67
CA GLY A 158 14.76 -1.06 -3.16
C GLY A 158 13.27 -1.39 -3.23
N SER A 159 12.44 -0.43 -3.62
CA SER A 159 11.01 -0.64 -3.84
C SER A 159 10.65 -0.45 -5.31
N ALA A 160 9.83 -1.32 -5.85
CA ALA A 160 9.25 -1.17 -7.19
C ALA A 160 7.95 -0.37 -7.10
N MET A 161 7.63 0.40 -8.14
CA MET A 161 6.26 0.86 -8.32
C MET A 161 5.35 -0.36 -8.50
N THR A 162 4.21 -0.36 -7.83
CA THR A 162 3.25 -1.47 -7.87
C THR A 162 1.88 -0.94 -8.24
N ILE A 163 1.24 -1.62 -9.20
CA ILE A 163 -0.16 -1.42 -9.55
C ILE A 163 -0.87 -2.74 -9.31
N MET A 164 -2.00 -2.71 -8.60
CA MET A 164 -2.74 -3.92 -8.26
C MET A 164 -4.20 -3.65 -7.92
N PHE A 165 -5.03 -4.66 -8.15
CA PHE A 165 -6.36 -4.72 -7.56
C PHE A 165 -6.25 -4.99 -6.05
N THR A 166 -7.13 -4.36 -5.26
CA THR A 166 -7.24 -4.63 -3.82
C THR A 166 -8.67 -4.35 -3.32
N PRO A 167 -9.22 -5.15 -2.39
CA PRO A 167 -10.45 -4.82 -1.69
C PRO A 167 -10.22 -3.85 -0.51
N ILE A 168 -8.97 -3.47 -0.27
CA ILE A 168 -8.57 -2.63 0.86
C ILE A 168 -8.57 -1.17 0.44
N ARG A 169 -9.36 -0.36 1.11
CA ARG A 169 -9.31 1.09 0.97
C ARG A 169 -8.04 1.64 1.61
N VAL A 170 -7.10 2.07 0.78
CA VAL A 170 -5.80 2.60 1.24
C VAL A 170 -5.94 4.05 1.68
N VAL A 171 -5.64 4.31 2.95
CA VAL A 171 -5.70 5.65 3.58
C VAL A 171 -4.48 5.97 4.44
N CYS A 172 -3.58 5.00 4.70
CA CYS A 172 -2.43 5.19 5.57
C CYS A 172 -1.36 4.09 5.35
N ASN A 173 -0.23 4.20 6.06
CA ASN A 173 0.84 3.21 5.97
C ASN A 173 0.39 1.78 6.31
N ASN A 174 -0.49 1.60 7.30
CA ASN A 174 -0.96 0.27 7.69
C ASN A 174 -1.77 -0.36 6.55
N THR A 175 -2.72 0.38 5.97
CA THR A 175 -3.60 -0.13 4.91
C THR A 175 -2.85 -0.36 3.60
N ILE A 176 -1.87 0.49 3.23
CA ILE A 176 -1.05 0.25 2.04
C ILE A 176 -0.13 -0.97 2.23
N THR A 177 0.44 -1.15 3.43
CA THR A 177 1.26 -2.31 3.74
C THR A 177 0.44 -3.59 3.67
N LEU A 178 -0.77 -3.59 4.22
CA LEU A 178 -1.69 -4.72 4.14
C LEU A 178 -2.04 -5.04 2.68
N ALA A 179 -2.39 -4.03 1.87
CA ALA A 179 -2.69 -4.21 0.46
C ALA A 179 -1.49 -4.78 -0.32
N LEU A 180 -0.30 -4.22 -0.14
CA LEU A 180 0.91 -4.64 -0.86
C LEU A 180 1.39 -6.05 -0.47
N ASN A 181 1.10 -6.51 0.74
CA ASN A 181 1.50 -7.83 1.25
C ASN A 181 0.47 -8.93 0.97
N GLN A 182 -0.68 -8.62 0.34
CA GLN A 182 -1.62 -9.66 -0.07
C GLN A 182 -0.94 -10.65 -1.03
N GLU A 183 -0.79 -11.88 -0.58
CA GLU A 183 -0.30 -13.01 -1.39
C GLU A 183 -1.49 -13.71 -2.05
N GLY A 184 -1.26 -14.27 -3.24
CA GLY A 184 -2.27 -15.08 -3.94
C GLY A 184 -3.30 -14.28 -4.76
N MET A 185 -3.32 -12.95 -4.71
CA MET A 185 -4.11 -12.16 -5.66
C MET A 185 -3.38 -12.09 -7.01
N THR A 186 -4.00 -12.65 -8.03
CA THR A 186 -3.58 -12.46 -9.44
C THR A 186 -3.76 -10.99 -9.83
N GLY A 187 -2.87 -10.45 -10.67
CA GLY A 187 -3.00 -9.07 -11.15
C GLY A 187 -2.23 -8.03 -10.32
N LYS A 188 -1.03 -8.39 -9.88
CA LYS A 188 -0.07 -7.46 -9.30
C LYS A 188 1.02 -7.19 -10.33
N PHE A 189 1.07 -5.97 -10.83
CA PHE A 189 2.09 -5.51 -11.77
C PHE A 189 3.15 -4.68 -11.04
N ARG A 190 4.42 -4.99 -11.26
CA ARG A 190 5.54 -4.32 -10.60
C ARG A 190 6.55 -3.82 -11.63
N VAL A 191 6.94 -2.56 -11.50
CA VAL A 191 7.94 -1.91 -12.35
C VAL A 191 9.12 -1.44 -11.52
N LEU A 192 10.31 -1.85 -11.91
CA LEU A 192 11.55 -1.36 -11.30
C LEU A 192 11.89 0.04 -11.84
N HIS A 193 12.52 0.86 -11.02
CA HIS A 193 13.00 2.19 -11.38
C HIS A 193 14.30 2.14 -12.21
N LEU A 194 14.30 1.38 -13.31
CA LEU A 194 15.44 1.18 -14.23
C LEU A 194 15.17 1.70 -15.64
N GLN A 195 13.96 2.15 -15.90
CA GLN A 195 13.50 2.69 -17.19
C GLN A 195 12.47 3.81 -16.96
N MET A 196 12.15 4.58 -17.99
CA MET A 196 11.12 5.62 -17.91
C MET A 196 9.73 4.97 -17.74
N PHE A 197 8.84 5.65 -17.03
CA PHE A 197 7.44 5.26 -16.96
C PHE A 197 6.72 5.82 -18.19
N ASP A 198 6.52 4.97 -19.18
CA ASP A 198 5.99 5.32 -20.50
C ASP A 198 4.70 4.56 -20.86
N ASP A 199 4.17 4.84 -22.06
CA ASP A 199 2.96 4.21 -22.57
C ASP A 199 3.09 2.69 -22.75
N GLU A 200 4.29 2.15 -22.92
CA GLU A 200 4.52 0.71 -23.04
C GLU A 200 4.35 0.02 -21.69
N ILE A 201 4.89 0.61 -20.63
CA ILE A 201 4.68 0.16 -19.26
C ILE A 201 3.20 0.25 -18.89
N MET A 202 2.52 1.36 -19.23
CA MET A 202 1.09 1.52 -18.97
C MET A 202 0.26 0.43 -19.64
N ARG A 203 0.52 0.14 -20.92
CA ARG A 203 -0.16 -0.96 -21.64
C ARG A 203 0.13 -2.33 -21.04
N SER A 204 1.38 -2.57 -20.63
CA SER A 204 1.77 -3.82 -19.97
C SER A 204 1.07 -4.00 -18.62
N ALA A 205 0.93 -2.92 -17.86
CA ALA A 205 0.18 -2.93 -16.61
C ALA A 205 -1.31 -3.25 -16.84
N GLU A 206 -1.94 -2.61 -17.84
CA GLU A 206 -3.33 -2.88 -18.21
C GLU A 206 -3.55 -4.34 -18.58
N GLN A 207 -2.66 -4.92 -19.38
CA GLN A 207 -2.73 -6.33 -19.77
C GLN A 207 -2.54 -7.28 -18.58
N ALA A 208 -1.55 -7.02 -17.72
CA ALA A 208 -1.25 -7.85 -16.57
C ALA A 208 -2.38 -7.83 -15.53
N LEU A 209 -3.03 -6.70 -15.39
CA LEU A 209 -4.14 -6.54 -14.43
C LEU A 209 -5.43 -7.17 -14.94
N GLY A 210 -5.55 -7.46 -16.23
CA GLY A 210 -6.78 -8.01 -16.81
C GLY A 210 -8.01 -7.19 -16.42
N ILE A 211 -7.92 -5.89 -16.48
CA ILE A 211 -8.74 -4.86 -15.79
C ILE A 211 -10.25 -4.92 -16.06
N SER A 212 -10.68 -5.86 -16.79
CA SER A 212 -12.09 -6.20 -16.89
C SER A 212 -12.48 -7.09 -15.71
N GLY A 213 -13.61 -6.95 -15.16
CA GLY A 213 -14.28 -7.68 -14.12
C GLY A 213 -13.89 -9.11 -13.71
N GLU A 214 -12.84 -9.71 -14.32
CA GLU A 214 -12.38 -11.07 -14.01
C GLU A 214 -11.86 -11.18 -12.57
N GLN A 215 -11.02 -10.24 -12.15
CA GLN A 215 -10.47 -10.25 -10.79
C GLN A 215 -11.54 -9.92 -9.75
N MET A 216 -12.44 -8.99 -10.07
CA MET A 216 -13.58 -8.71 -9.21
C MET A 216 -14.50 -9.93 -9.12
N LYS A 217 -14.69 -10.66 -10.21
CA LYS A 217 -15.49 -11.89 -10.25
C LYS A 217 -14.83 -12.99 -9.40
N GLN A 218 -13.52 -13.21 -9.55
CA GLN A 218 -12.78 -14.18 -8.72
C GLN A 218 -12.87 -13.83 -7.26
N PHE A 219 -12.72 -12.56 -6.90
CA PHE A 219 -12.85 -12.09 -5.53
C PHE A 219 -14.29 -12.26 -5.02
N GLN A 220 -15.30 -12.02 -5.84
CA GLN A 220 -16.69 -12.29 -5.49
C GLN A 220 -16.92 -13.77 -5.21
N GLU A 221 -16.47 -14.66 -6.10
CA GLU A 221 -16.61 -16.11 -5.94
C GLU A 221 -15.93 -16.61 -4.64
N GLN A 222 -14.72 -16.10 -4.34
CA GLN A 222 -14.03 -16.41 -3.09
C GLN A 222 -14.79 -15.90 -1.86
N SER A 223 -15.27 -14.66 -1.92
CA SER A 223 -16.03 -14.04 -0.81
C SER A 223 -17.32 -14.77 -0.54
N GLU A 224 -18.07 -15.12 -1.59
CA GLU A 224 -19.32 -15.91 -1.49
C GLU A 224 -19.03 -17.31 -0.92
N PHE A 225 -17.93 -17.94 -1.37
CA PHE A 225 -17.51 -19.23 -0.82
C PHE A 225 -17.23 -19.14 0.68
N LEU A 226 -16.39 -18.18 1.12
CA LEU A 226 -16.05 -17.98 2.53
C LEU A 226 -17.28 -17.61 3.37
N ALA A 227 -18.17 -16.76 2.86
CA ALA A 227 -19.42 -16.40 3.52
C ALA A 227 -20.40 -17.59 3.65
N SER A 228 -20.31 -18.56 2.75
CA SER A 228 -21.11 -19.81 2.81
C SER A 228 -20.59 -20.83 3.81
N LYS A 229 -19.35 -20.71 4.27
CA LYS A 229 -18.71 -21.66 5.17
C LYS A 229 -18.77 -21.20 6.62
N ARG A 230 -19.37 -22.02 7.47
CA ARG A 230 -19.37 -21.78 8.92
C ARG A 230 -17.98 -21.94 9.50
N ALA A 231 -17.55 -20.97 10.28
CA ALA A 231 -16.31 -21.01 11.05
C ALA A 231 -16.66 -21.33 12.51
N LYS A 232 -16.15 -22.46 13.03
CA LYS A 232 -16.29 -22.81 14.44
C LYS A 232 -15.16 -22.15 15.24
N GLN A 233 -15.41 -21.89 16.52
CA GLN A 233 -14.42 -21.21 17.38
C GLN A 233 -13.09 -21.93 17.45
N ASP A 234 -13.12 -23.26 17.58
CA ASP A 234 -11.93 -24.11 17.59
C ASP A 234 -11.10 -24.00 16.28
N GLN A 235 -11.78 -23.87 15.15
CA GLN A 235 -11.12 -23.69 13.85
C GLN A 235 -10.50 -22.29 13.71
N ILE A 236 -11.19 -21.27 14.20
CA ILE A 236 -10.67 -19.89 14.24
C ILE A 236 -9.44 -19.82 15.15
N ASP A 237 -9.51 -20.43 16.32
CA ASP A 237 -8.39 -20.46 17.27
C ASP A 237 -7.17 -21.18 16.71
N ASN A 238 -7.37 -22.30 16.01
CA ASN A 238 -6.32 -23.01 15.31
C ASN A 238 -5.70 -22.15 14.19
N TYR A 239 -6.52 -21.49 13.41
CA TYR A 239 -6.05 -20.59 12.35
C TYR A 239 -5.22 -19.44 12.90
N ILE A 240 -5.69 -18.77 13.97
CA ILE A 240 -4.94 -17.71 14.66
C ILE A 240 -3.59 -18.25 15.17
N ALA A 241 -3.60 -19.45 15.77
CA ALA A 241 -2.39 -20.07 16.28
C ALA A 241 -1.40 -20.38 15.14
N GLU A 242 -1.86 -20.91 14.01
CA GLU A 242 -1.01 -21.19 12.85
C GLU A 242 -0.42 -19.90 12.22
N MET A 243 -1.19 -18.82 12.19
CA MET A 243 -0.72 -17.55 11.64
C MET A 243 0.31 -16.84 12.54
N LEU A 244 0.16 -16.94 13.85
CA LEU A 244 1.01 -16.20 14.79
C LEU A 244 2.22 -16.99 15.27
N GLN A 245 2.23 -18.32 15.11
CA GLN A 245 3.32 -19.14 15.65
C GLN A 245 4.39 -19.51 14.62
N PRO A 246 5.65 -19.59 15.03
CA PRO A 246 6.70 -20.18 14.21
C PRO A 246 6.34 -21.60 13.79
N LYS A 247 6.52 -21.92 12.50
CA LYS A 247 6.24 -23.26 11.94
C LYS A 247 6.82 -24.41 12.77
N LEU A 248 8.02 -24.19 13.32
CA LEU A 248 8.70 -25.18 14.17
C LEU A 248 7.88 -25.59 15.41
N LEU A 249 7.18 -24.64 16.06
CA LEU A 249 6.34 -24.92 17.23
C LEU A 249 5.07 -25.66 16.84
N ILE A 250 4.50 -25.34 15.68
CA ILE A 250 3.33 -26.01 15.12
C ILE A 250 3.67 -27.48 14.80
N ASP A 251 4.80 -27.72 14.13
CA ASP A 251 5.24 -29.04 13.74
C ASP A 251 5.53 -29.90 14.97
N ARG A 252 6.10 -29.31 16.04
CA ARG A 252 6.35 -29.99 17.31
C ARG A 252 5.05 -30.38 18.03
N ALA A 253 4.08 -29.45 18.10
CA ALA A 253 2.78 -29.75 18.70
C ALA A 253 2.02 -30.83 17.94
N LYS A 254 2.08 -30.83 16.60
CA LYS A 254 1.51 -31.92 15.76
C LYS A 254 2.19 -33.25 16.01
N ALA A 255 3.52 -33.27 16.19
CA ALA A 255 4.28 -34.49 16.52
C ALA A 255 3.91 -35.04 17.92
N ASP A 256 3.61 -34.16 18.87
CA ASP A 256 3.18 -34.53 20.23
C ASP A 256 1.68 -34.85 20.32
N SER A 257 0.97 -34.92 19.17
CA SER A 257 -0.48 -35.24 19.08
C SER A 257 -1.37 -34.24 19.85
N LEU A 258 -0.94 -33.01 19.99
CA LEU A 258 -1.75 -31.94 20.58
C LEU A 258 -2.77 -31.46 19.54
N GLU A 259 -4.05 -31.47 19.90
CA GLU A 259 -5.11 -30.97 19.00
C GLU A 259 -4.97 -29.49 18.69
N GLN A 260 -4.42 -28.71 19.64
CA GLN A 260 -4.17 -27.30 19.47
C GLN A 260 -2.77 -26.94 20.01
N PRO A 261 -1.88 -26.35 19.18
CA PRO A 261 -0.63 -25.83 19.69
C PRO A 261 -0.89 -24.65 20.63
N PRO A 262 -0.35 -24.63 21.85
CA PRO A 262 -0.52 -23.52 22.77
C PRO A 262 0.09 -22.25 22.13
N ILE A 263 -0.64 -21.12 22.20
CA ILE A 263 -0.13 -19.84 21.74
C ILE A 263 1.03 -19.42 22.63
N HIS A 264 2.19 -19.15 22.02
CA HIS A 264 3.36 -18.67 22.76
C HIS A 264 3.05 -17.35 23.47
N GLU A 265 3.52 -17.15 24.70
CA GLU A 265 3.20 -15.97 25.54
C GLU A 265 3.38 -14.64 24.83
N GLN A 266 4.42 -14.49 24.00
CA GLN A 266 4.67 -13.27 23.25
C GLN A 266 3.56 -12.91 22.24
N PHE A 267 2.73 -13.88 21.83
CA PHE A 267 1.63 -13.67 20.88
C PHE A 267 0.25 -13.64 21.54
N THR A 268 0.16 -13.84 22.86
CA THR A 268 -1.12 -13.90 23.57
C THR A 268 -1.94 -12.62 23.37
N ASN A 269 -1.35 -11.46 23.61
CA ASN A 269 -2.02 -10.18 23.42
C ASN A 269 -2.46 -9.97 21.96
N THR A 270 -1.62 -10.36 20.99
CA THR A 270 -1.96 -10.25 19.56
C THR A 270 -3.12 -11.16 19.20
N SER A 271 -3.14 -12.37 19.71
CA SER A 271 -4.25 -13.32 19.46
C SER A 271 -5.57 -12.84 20.03
N GLU A 272 -5.54 -12.22 21.21
CA GLU A 272 -6.73 -11.61 21.82
C GLU A 272 -7.24 -10.42 21.01
N LEU A 273 -6.35 -9.56 20.52
CA LEU A 273 -6.72 -8.46 19.63
C LEU A 273 -7.34 -8.94 18.32
N VAL A 274 -6.80 -10.02 17.72
CA VAL A 274 -7.38 -10.62 16.52
C VAL A 274 -8.79 -11.16 16.80
N ARG A 275 -9.00 -11.89 17.90
CA ARG A 275 -10.34 -12.38 18.30
C ARG A 275 -11.33 -11.23 18.52
N GLN A 276 -10.90 -10.18 19.22
CA GLN A 276 -11.73 -8.98 19.41
C GLN A 276 -12.06 -8.31 18.07
N ALA A 277 -11.13 -8.27 17.12
CA ALA A 277 -11.37 -7.73 15.80
C ALA A 277 -12.43 -8.54 15.04
N ILE A 278 -12.37 -9.87 15.08
CA ILE A 278 -13.38 -10.76 14.45
C ILE A 278 -14.77 -10.48 15.00
N ASP A 279 -14.90 -10.24 16.30
CA ASP A 279 -16.21 -10.09 16.97
C ASP A 279 -16.75 -8.65 16.96
N LEU A 280 -15.88 -7.65 17.00
CA LEU A 280 -16.23 -6.25 17.29
C LEU A 280 -15.96 -5.28 16.15
N SER A 281 -15.27 -5.70 15.07
CA SER A 281 -14.98 -4.82 13.95
C SER A 281 -16.28 -4.39 13.22
N PRO A 282 -16.28 -3.20 12.59
CA PRO A 282 -17.39 -2.79 11.75
C PRO A 282 -17.68 -3.85 10.68
N GLY A 283 -18.91 -4.35 10.66
CA GLY A 283 -19.34 -5.43 9.77
C GLY A 283 -19.34 -6.83 10.37
N ALA A 284 -18.74 -7.07 11.54
CA ALA A 284 -18.71 -8.40 12.21
C ALA A 284 -20.12 -9.02 12.43
N ASN A 285 -21.12 -8.19 12.60
CA ASN A 285 -22.52 -8.61 12.79
C ASN A 285 -23.33 -8.79 11.51
N LEU A 286 -22.73 -8.53 10.32
CA LEU A 286 -23.39 -8.76 9.05
C LEU A 286 -23.66 -10.26 8.84
N GLN A 287 -24.73 -10.57 8.12
CA GLN A 287 -25.12 -11.95 7.85
C GLN A 287 -24.03 -12.73 7.09
N SER A 288 -23.29 -12.06 6.23
CA SER A 288 -22.15 -12.61 5.47
C SER A 288 -20.95 -12.95 6.36
N ALA A 289 -20.74 -12.18 7.44
CA ALA A 289 -19.56 -12.27 8.30
C ALA A 289 -19.79 -13.12 9.54
N LYS A 290 -20.94 -12.95 10.23
CA LYS A 290 -21.18 -13.55 11.53
C LYS A 290 -21.10 -15.09 11.53
N GLY A 291 -20.06 -15.63 12.15
CA GLY A 291 -19.83 -17.08 12.28
C GLY A 291 -19.52 -17.76 10.93
N THR A 292 -18.90 -17.05 10.02
CA THR A 292 -18.43 -17.57 8.74
C THR A 292 -16.92 -17.34 8.58
N TRP A 293 -16.29 -18.02 7.63
CA TRP A 293 -14.89 -17.76 7.28
C TRP A 293 -14.65 -16.42 6.59
N TRP A 294 -15.69 -15.77 6.09
CA TRP A 294 -15.60 -14.40 5.59
C TRP A 294 -15.39 -13.40 6.71
N GLY A 295 -15.98 -13.61 7.89
CA GLY A 295 -15.84 -12.76 9.05
C GLY A 295 -14.65 -13.10 9.96
N ALA A 296 -14.02 -14.25 9.75
CA ALA A 296 -12.83 -14.68 10.48
C ALA A 296 -11.55 -14.28 9.76
#